data_a070f43489fff7f7819c56a1893125de
#
_entry.id   a070f43489fff7f7819c56a1893125de
#
_cell.length_a   1.000
_cell.length_b   1.000
_cell.length_c   1.000
_cell.angle_alpha   90.00
_cell.angle_beta   90.00
_cell.angle_gamma   90.00
#
_symmetry.space_group_name_H-M   'P 1'
#
loop_
_entity.id
_entity.type
_entity.pdbx_description
1 polymer ?
#
loop_
_entity_poly.entity_id
_entity_poly.type
_entity_poly.pdbx_seq_one_letter_code
_entity_poly.pdbx_strand_id
1 'polypeptide(L)'
;MGSKFNQYASDYDAWFLENENVLYSEVKLVAHFLENAGEVFSVGCGSGLFETILDKEFGISIKNGIEPSEGMAAIAKERGLNVEITTAEEMELGKEKFDTILFNGTPSYITDLQKAVEKAYEALRPGGKIVMIDVPKESSYGVLYNLAKSVGTWDHELLGGVHPRDPYPIELVKVANWRTTSEKIDIIKNANFKNLQFAQTLTKHPLYSNQVAEEPIEGYDCGDYVAICAVKN
;
A
#
# COMPACT_ATOMS: atom_id res chain seq x y z
N MET A 1 12.32 16.81 8.34
CA MET A 1 13.27 15.70 8.03
C MET A 1 12.81 15.11 6.71
N GLY A 2 13.67 15.05 5.69
CA GLY A 2 13.30 14.47 4.40
C GLY A 2 12.94 12.99 4.54
N SER A 3 11.94 12.55 3.80
CA SER A 3 11.53 11.14 3.75
C SER A 3 12.71 10.25 3.34
N LYS A 4 12.85 9.08 3.94
CA LYS A 4 13.84 8.08 3.53
C LYS A 4 13.66 7.69 2.06
N PHE A 5 12.44 7.72 1.57
CA PHE A 5 12.11 7.47 0.17
C PHE A 5 12.75 8.46 -0.82
N ASN A 6 13.13 9.68 -0.41
CA ASN A 6 13.82 10.60 -1.30
C ASN A 6 15.13 10.04 -1.89
N GLN A 7 15.83 9.21 -1.13
CA GLN A 7 17.11 8.62 -1.56
C GLN A 7 16.92 7.34 -2.39
N TYR A 8 15.74 6.71 -2.30
CA TYR A 8 15.44 5.41 -2.90
C TYR A 8 14.31 5.47 -3.95
N ALA A 9 13.95 6.68 -4.41
CA ALA A 9 12.83 6.84 -5.34
C ALA A 9 12.99 6.05 -6.66
N SER A 10 14.21 6.04 -7.23
CA SER A 10 14.53 5.25 -8.41
C SER A 10 14.64 3.75 -8.12
N ASP A 11 15.20 3.40 -6.97
CA ASP A 11 15.43 2.00 -6.58
C ASP A 11 14.12 1.30 -6.24
N TYR A 12 13.13 2.05 -5.74
CA TYR A 12 11.79 1.56 -5.46
C TYR A 12 11.09 1.03 -6.73
N ASP A 13 11.04 1.84 -7.77
CA ASP A 13 10.44 1.44 -9.04
C ASP A 13 11.22 0.30 -9.70
N ALA A 14 12.57 0.38 -9.67
CA ALA A 14 13.43 -0.66 -10.22
C ALA A 14 13.17 -2.01 -9.55
N TRP A 15 13.03 -2.03 -8.22
CA TRP A 15 12.73 -3.25 -7.51
C TRP A 15 11.40 -3.88 -7.95
N PHE A 16 10.34 -3.10 -8.09
CA PHE A 16 9.05 -3.60 -8.57
C PHE A 16 9.12 -4.10 -10.01
N LEU A 17 9.83 -3.39 -10.89
CA LEU A 17 9.99 -3.79 -12.29
C LEU A 17 10.85 -5.06 -12.45
N GLU A 18 11.81 -5.28 -11.57
CA GLU A 18 12.59 -6.54 -11.48
C GLU A 18 11.77 -7.68 -10.85
N ASN A 19 10.78 -7.35 -10.00
CA ASN A 19 9.86 -8.30 -9.38
C ASN A 19 8.45 -8.21 -10.00
N GLU A 20 8.37 -8.28 -11.32
CA GLU A 20 7.17 -8.01 -12.11
C GLU A 20 5.95 -8.85 -11.68
N ASN A 21 6.12 -10.12 -11.33
CA ASN A 21 5.00 -10.96 -10.89
C ASN A 21 4.47 -10.57 -9.50
N VAL A 22 5.33 -10.06 -8.62
CA VAL A 22 4.90 -9.47 -7.35
C VAL A 22 4.12 -8.19 -7.64
N LEU A 23 4.67 -7.28 -8.46
CA LEU A 23 4.02 -6.05 -8.88
C LEU A 23 2.62 -6.31 -9.44
N TYR A 24 2.49 -7.23 -10.40
CA TYR A 24 1.20 -7.51 -11.02
C TYR A 24 0.21 -8.22 -10.08
N SER A 25 0.68 -9.04 -9.13
CA SER A 25 -0.18 -9.59 -8.09
C SER A 25 -0.77 -8.47 -7.22
N GLU A 26 0.05 -7.51 -6.82
CA GLU A 26 -0.38 -6.36 -6.01
C GLU A 26 -1.30 -5.41 -6.81
N VAL A 27 -0.96 -5.10 -8.07
CA VAL A 27 -1.80 -4.26 -8.95
C VAL A 27 -3.18 -4.87 -9.15
N LYS A 28 -3.28 -6.19 -9.39
CA LYS A 28 -4.56 -6.88 -9.53
C LYS A 28 -5.40 -6.82 -8.26
N LEU A 29 -4.76 -6.92 -7.08
CA LEU A 29 -5.45 -6.77 -5.80
C LEU A 29 -6.01 -5.35 -5.63
N VAL A 30 -5.25 -4.32 -6.02
CA VAL A 30 -5.74 -2.94 -6.03
C VAL A 30 -6.92 -2.80 -7.00
N ALA A 31 -6.77 -3.26 -8.23
CA ALA A 31 -7.80 -3.20 -9.27
C ALA A 31 -9.11 -3.88 -8.83
N HIS A 32 -9.03 -5.02 -8.12
CA HIS A 32 -10.19 -5.76 -7.61
C HIS A 32 -11.16 -4.88 -6.80
N PHE A 33 -10.63 -3.99 -5.96
CA PHE A 33 -11.47 -3.08 -5.17
C PHE A 33 -11.73 -1.72 -5.83
N LEU A 34 -11.06 -1.40 -6.93
CA LEU A 34 -11.25 -0.14 -7.63
C LEU A 34 -12.19 -0.24 -8.84
N GLU A 35 -12.74 -1.39 -9.13
CA GLU A 35 -13.80 -1.51 -10.13
C GLU A 35 -14.99 -0.61 -9.73
N ASN A 36 -15.39 0.28 -10.64
CA ASN A 36 -16.45 1.28 -10.41
C ASN A 36 -16.21 2.18 -9.19
N ALA A 37 -14.96 2.51 -8.88
CA ALA A 37 -14.56 3.22 -7.66
C ALA A 37 -14.91 4.72 -7.66
N GLY A 38 -15.40 5.28 -8.77
CA GLY A 38 -15.71 6.71 -8.89
C GLY A 38 -14.44 7.57 -8.85
N GLU A 39 -14.50 8.70 -8.16
CA GLU A 39 -13.36 9.60 -7.97
C GLU A 39 -12.44 9.07 -6.87
N VAL A 40 -11.28 8.58 -7.27
CA VAL A 40 -10.28 7.97 -6.38
C VAL A 40 -9.21 8.97 -6.00
N PHE A 41 -8.84 8.98 -4.72
CA PHE A 41 -7.70 9.71 -4.18
C PHE A 41 -6.67 8.73 -3.58
N SER A 42 -5.38 8.87 -3.96
CA SER A 42 -4.31 8.01 -3.49
C SER A 42 -3.52 8.66 -2.34
N VAL A 43 -3.45 7.98 -1.20
CA VAL A 43 -2.71 8.42 -0.02
C VAL A 43 -1.36 7.71 0.01
N GLY A 44 -0.29 8.49 -0.17
CA GLY A 44 1.07 7.96 -0.35
C GLY A 44 1.23 7.29 -1.71
N CYS A 45 0.94 8.02 -2.79
CA CYS A 45 0.99 7.48 -4.15
C CYS A 45 2.42 7.11 -4.62
N GLY A 46 3.44 7.40 -3.82
CA GLY A 46 4.83 7.12 -4.17
C GLY A 46 5.23 7.77 -5.48
N SER A 47 5.86 6.99 -6.35
CA SER A 47 6.23 7.40 -7.69
C SER A 47 5.06 7.44 -8.70
N GLY A 48 3.86 7.00 -8.31
CA GLY A 48 2.71 6.84 -9.22
C GLY A 48 2.83 5.63 -10.15
N LEU A 49 3.68 4.66 -9.84
CA LEU A 49 3.86 3.45 -10.65
C LEU A 49 2.57 2.64 -10.74
N PHE A 50 1.94 2.36 -9.60
CA PHE A 50 0.69 1.60 -9.53
C PHE A 50 -0.44 2.33 -10.24
N GLU A 51 -0.61 3.62 -10.00
CA GLU A 51 -1.63 4.46 -10.65
C GLU A 51 -1.46 4.47 -12.17
N THR A 52 -0.21 4.50 -12.65
CA THR A 52 0.10 4.45 -14.08
C THR A 52 -0.30 3.11 -14.72
N ILE A 53 -0.03 1.99 -14.04
CA ILE A 53 -0.39 0.66 -14.53
C ILE A 53 -1.91 0.47 -14.48
N LEU A 54 -2.56 0.90 -13.38
CA LEU A 54 -4.01 0.86 -13.23
C LEU A 54 -4.74 1.62 -14.35
N ASP A 55 -4.26 2.80 -14.72
CA ASP A 55 -4.83 3.58 -15.82
C ASP A 55 -4.64 2.87 -17.18
N LYS A 56 -3.43 2.41 -17.47
CA LYS A 56 -3.11 1.81 -18.78
C LYS A 56 -3.73 0.44 -19.03
N GLU A 57 -3.76 -0.42 -18.01
CA GLU A 57 -4.10 -1.83 -18.20
C GLU A 57 -5.50 -2.18 -17.69
N PHE A 58 -6.01 -1.42 -16.71
CA PHE A 58 -7.33 -1.66 -16.09
C PHE A 58 -8.33 -0.55 -16.38
N GLY A 59 -7.91 0.57 -16.99
CA GLY A 59 -8.78 1.71 -17.26
C GLY A 59 -9.21 2.46 -15.97
N ILE A 60 -8.47 2.28 -14.89
CA ILE A 60 -8.74 2.90 -13.58
C ILE A 60 -7.86 4.14 -13.44
N SER A 61 -8.45 5.31 -13.66
CA SER A 61 -7.71 6.58 -13.65
C SER A 61 -7.72 7.21 -12.26
N ILE A 62 -6.53 7.30 -11.63
CA ILE A 62 -6.30 7.98 -10.36
C ILE A 62 -5.44 9.20 -10.66
N LYS A 63 -5.99 10.40 -10.45
CA LYS A 63 -5.33 11.65 -10.87
C LYS A 63 -4.78 12.47 -9.71
N ASN A 64 -5.29 12.25 -8.51
CA ASN A 64 -4.95 13.06 -7.35
C ASN A 64 -4.40 12.18 -6.23
N GLY A 65 -3.36 12.66 -5.56
CA GLY A 65 -2.77 11.97 -4.42
C GLY A 65 -1.90 12.87 -3.56
N ILE A 66 -1.42 12.30 -2.48
CA ILE A 66 -0.38 12.89 -1.63
C ILE A 66 0.82 11.97 -1.55
N GLU A 67 2.00 12.56 -1.37
CA GLU A 67 3.24 11.84 -1.14
C GLU A 67 4.22 12.71 -0.34
N PRO A 68 4.72 12.29 0.82
CA PRO A 68 5.64 13.10 1.63
C PRO A 68 7.07 13.16 1.08
N SER A 69 7.46 12.24 0.18
CA SER A 69 8.78 12.24 -0.46
C SER A 69 8.77 13.14 -1.68
N GLU A 70 9.56 14.22 -1.66
CA GLU A 70 9.70 15.14 -2.80
C GLU A 70 10.19 14.41 -4.06
N GLY A 71 11.15 13.46 -3.90
CA GLY A 71 11.69 12.70 -5.01
C GLY A 71 10.65 11.78 -5.66
N MET A 72 9.86 11.07 -4.85
CA MET A 72 8.74 10.25 -5.33
C MET A 72 7.64 11.10 -5.98
N ALA A 73 7.23 12.19 -5.31
CA ALA A 73 6.22 13.11 -5.82
C ALA A 73 6.61 13.74 -7.16
N ALA A 74 7.90 14.02 -7.38
CA ALA A 74 8.39 14.52 -8.67
C ALA A 74 8.15 13.51 -9.79
N ILE A 75 8.51 12.24 -9.58
CA ILE A 75 8.29 11.16 -10.55
C ILE A 75 6.78 10.97 -10.81
N ALA A 76 5.96 10.99 -9.76
CA ALA A 76 4.51 10.84 -9.92
C ALA A 76 3.90 12.00 -10.74
N LYS A 77 4.39 13.23 -10.56
CA LYS A 77 3.98 14.40 -11.37
C LYS A 77 4.40 14.27 -12.84
N GLU A 78 5.60 13.76 -13.11
CA GLU A 78 6.04 13.45 -14.48
C GLU A 78 5.16 12.38 -15.15
N ARG A 79 4.58 11.47 -14.37
CA ARG A 79 3.59 10.47 -14.79
C ARG A 79 2.17 11.03 -14.95
N GLY A 80 1.97 12.30 -14.63
CA GLY A 80 0.69 12.99 -14.84
C GLY A 80 -0.23 13.04 -13.63
N LEU A 81 0.20 12.62 -12.45
CA LEU A 81 -0.57 12.76 -11.21
C LEU A 81 -0.44 14.19 -10.68
N ASN A 82 -1.54 14.69 -10.11
CA ASN A 82 -1.55 15.90 -9.31
C ASN A 82 -1.24 15.51 -7.86
N VAL A 83 -0.02 15.76 -7.40
CA VAL A 83 0.47 15.31 -6.10
C VAL A 83 0.76 16.50 -5.20
N GLU A 84 0.14 16.53 -4.03
CA GLU A 84 0.50 17.42 -2.92
C GLU A 84 1.58 16.77 -2.06
N ILE A 85 2.62 17.55 -1.70
CA ILE A 85 3.71 17.07 -0.84
C ILE A 85 3.30 17.30 0.61
N THR A 86 2.73 16.27 1.22
CA THR A 86 2.27 16.28 2.62
C THR A 86 2.20 14.86 3.17
N THR A 87 2.09 14.71 4.48
CA THR A 87 1.87 13.42 5.14
C THR A 87 0.38 13.09 5.22
N ALA A 88 0.06 11.81 5.40
CA ALA A 88 -1.32 11.37 5.58
C ALA A 88 -1.98 11.97 6.84
N GLU A 89 -1.18 12.22 7.89
CA GLU A 89 -1.64 12.84 9.13
C GLU A 89 -1.94 14.34 9.00
N GLU A 90 -1.35 15.00 7.99
CA GLU A 90 -1.46 16.46 7.77
C GLU A 90 -2.32 16.81 6.56
N MET A 91 -2.73 15.81 5.74
CA MET A 91 -3.53 16.05 4.54
C MET A 91 -4.83 16.82 4.83
N GLU A 92 -5.17 17.77 3.96
CA GLU A 92 -6.38 18.61 4.04
C GLU A 92 -7.26 18.40 2.80
N LEU A 93 -7.97 17.27 2.76
CA LEU A 93 -8.75 16.87 1.58
C LEU A 93 -10.10 17.57 1.46
N GLY A 94 -10.58 18.21 2.55
CA GLY A 94 -11.94 18.75 2.63
C GLY A 94 -12.96 17.64 2.90
N LYS A 95 -14.25 17.96 2.78
CA LYS A 95 -15.34 17.04 3.12
C LYS A 95 -16.06 16.54 1.88
N GLU A 96 -16.39 15.25 1.87
CA GLU A 96 -17.29 14.60 0.90
C GLU A 96 -16.92 14.87 -0.57
N LYS A 97 -15.63 14.77 -0.88
CA LYS A 97 -15.11 15.03 -2.23
C LYS A 97 -14.87 13.76 -3.05
N PHE A 98 -14.53 12.65 -2.42
CA PHE A 98 -14.10 11.44 -3.10
C PHE A 98 -15.08 10.29 -2.90
N ASP A 99 -15.12 9.39 -3.88
CA ASP A 99 -15.90 8.15 -3.80
C ASP A 99 -15.05 7.03 -3.20
N THR A 100 -13.74 7.08 -3.44
CA THR A 100 -12.78 6.10 -2.90
C THR A 100 -11.49 6.77 -2.44
N ILE A 101 -10.98 6.38 -1.27
CA ILE A 101 -9.64 6.73 -0.81
C ILE A 101 -8.81 5.45 -0.70
N LEU A 102 -7.70 5.44 -1.41
CA LEU A 102 -6.77 4.32 -1.52
C LEU A 102 -5.54 4.56 -0.65
N PHE A 103 -5.22 3.58 0.19
CA PHE A 103 -3.93 3.43 0.89
C PHE A 103 -3.29 2.14 0.36
N ASN A 104 -2.31 2.24 -0.51
CA ASN A 104 -1.65 1.08 -1.11
C ASN A 104 -0.18 1.01 -0.71
N GLY A 105 0.22 0.02 0.09
CA GLY A 105 1.59 -0.17 0.59
C GLY A 105 2.06 0.93 1.55
N THR A 106 1.19 1.83 1.97
CA THR A 106 1.53 3.01 2.79
C THR A 106 1.18 2.89 4.27
N PRO A 107 0.22 2.07 4.72
CA PRO A 107 -0.19 2.03 6.14
C PRO A 107 0.95 1.76 7.11
N SER A 108 1.95 0.97 6.70
CA SER A 108 3.13 0.67 7.52
C SER A 108 4.07 1.86 7.71
N TYR A 109 3.98 2.88 6.87
CA TYR A 109 4.82 4.08 6.93
C TYR A 109 4.13 5.28 7.61
N ILE A 110 2.82 5.17 7.91
CA ILE A 110 2.04 6.20 8.59
C ILE A 110 2.13 5.98 10.11
N THR A 111 2.62 6.98 10.82
CA THR A 111 2.82 6.88 12.28
C THR A 111 1.48 6.87 13.01
N ASP A 112 0.62 7.86 12.75
CA ASP A 112 -0.74 7.93 13.28
C ASP A 112 -1.76 7.54 12.21
N LEU A 113 -1.86 6.22 11.97
CA LEU A 113 -2.78 5.67 10.98
C LEU A 113 -4.25 5.93 11.35
N GLN A 114 -4.59 5.99 12.65
CA GLN A 114 -5.94 6.31 13.10
C GLN A 114 -6.36 7.70 12.62
N LYS A 115 -5.53 8.72 12.83
CA LYS A 115 -5.78 10.09 12.38
C LYS A 115 -5.89 10.18 10.85
N ALA A 116 -5.03 9.48 10.11
CA ALA A 116 -5.09 9.46 8.64
C ALA A 116 -6.39 8.85 8.13
N VAL A 117 -6.86 7.76 8.75
CA VAL A 117 -8.12 7.08 8.40
C VAL A 117 -9.35 7.94 8.76
N GLU A 118 -9.32 8.68 9.86
CA GLU A 118 -10.36 9.64 10.24
C GLU A 118 -10.46 10.79 9.21
N LYS A 119 -9.34 11.35 8.76
CA LYS A 119 -9.31 12.35 7.69
C LYS A 119 -9.85 11.79 6.36
N ALA A 120 -9.51 10.54 6.04
CA ALA A 120 -10.07 9.86 4.87
C ALA A 120 -11.60 9.68 5.00
N TYR A 121 -12.10 9.32 6.20
CA TYR A 121 -13.53 9.24 6.45
C TYR A 121 -14.25 10.57 6.20
N GLU A 122 -13.70 11.68 6.67
CA GLU A 122 -14.28 13.01 6.43
C GLU A 122 -14.32 13.38 4.95
N ALA A 123 -13.27 13.03 4.20
CA ALA A 123 -13.13 13.38 2.79
C ALA A 123 -13.99 12.52 1.85
N LEU A 124 -14.44 11.35 2.29
CA LEU A 124 -15.32 10.47 1.52
C LEU A 124 -16.77 10.99 1.51
N ARG A 125 -17.43 10.85 0.38
CA ARG A 125 -18.89 11.02 0.24
C ARG A 125 -19.63 9.95 1.06
N PRO A 126 -20.88 10.18 1.49
CA PRO A 126 -21.73 9.11 2.00
C PRO A 126 -21.81 7.96 0.99
N GLY A 127 -21.64 6.73 1.45
CA GLY A 127 -21.52 5.55 0.58
C GLY A 127 -20.15 5.34 -0.07
N GLY A 128 -19.23 6.29 0.08
CA GLY A 128 -17.85 6.14 -0.38
C GLY A 128 -17.07 5.09 0.42
N LYS A 129 -15.94 4.64 -0.09
CA LYS A 129 -15.16 3.54 0.50
C LYS A 129 -13.69 3.89 0.74
N ILE A 130 -13.13 3.32 1.78
CA ILE A 130 -11.69 3.22 1.97
C ILE A 130 -11.21 1.86 1.45
N VAL A 131 -10.08 1.86 0.75
CA VAL A 131 -9.35 0.65 0.36
C VAL A 131 -7.96 0.75 0.96
N MET A 132 -7.68 -0.10 1.95
CA MET A 132 -6.39 -0.15 2.66
C MET A 132 -5.69 -1.46 2.36
N ILE A 133 -4.52 -1.39 1.74
CA ILE A 133 -3.75 -2.54 1.30
C ILE A 133 -2.34 -2.46 1.86
N ASP A 134 -1.86 -3.54 2.48
CA ASP A 134 -0.55 -3.57 3.11
C ASP A 134 -0.13 -5.01 3.44
N VAL A 135 1.15 -5.19 3.72
CA VAL A 135 1.70 -6.44 4.29
C VAL A 135 1.22 -6.59 5.73
N PRO A 136 0.52 -7.67 6.10
CA PRO A 136 0.20 -7.97 7.51
C PRO A 136 1.45 -8.33 8.30
N LYS A 137 1.54 -7.82 9.54
CA LYS A 137 2.66 -8.14 10.44
C LYS A 137 2.81 -9.64 10.71
N GLU A 138 1.69 -10.36 10.74
CA GLU A 138 1.58 -11.80 10.99
C GLU A 138 1.82 -12.66 9.75
N SER A 139 1.88 -12.10 8.56
CA SER A 139 2.13 -12.81 7.32
C SER A 139 3.58 -13.26 7.18
N SER A 140 3.87 -14.12 6.21
CA SER A 140 5.24 -14.61 5.97
C SER A 140 6.20 -13.46 5.67
N TYR A 141 5.82 -12.54 4.77
CA TYR A 141 6.61 -11.33 4.51
C TYR A 141 6.72 -10.45 5.75
N GLY A 142 5.62 -10.25 6.49
CA GLY A 142 5.63 -9.45 7.71
C GLY A 142 6.60 -9.98 8.76
N VAL A 143 6.64 -11.29 8.96
CA VAL A 143 7.60 -11.96 9.87
C VAL A 143 9.03 -11.76 9.38
N LEU A 144 9.30 -12.02 8.10
CA LEU A 144 10.64 -11.84 7.52
C LEU A 144 11.13 -10.40 7.59
N TYR A 145 10.25 -9.42 7.29
CA TYR A 145 10.56 -8.00 7.39
C TYR A 145 10.91 -7.58 8.83
N ASN A 146 10.11 -8.04 9.81
CA ASN A 146 10.40 -7.74 11.22
C ASN A 146 11.71 -8.38 11.68
N LEU A 147 12.01 -9.60 11.21
CA LEU A 147 13.29 -10.24 11.51
C LEU A 147 14.46 -9.50 10.85
N ALA A 148 14.39 -9.21 9.54
CA ALA A 148 15.40 -8.44 8.83
C ALA A 148 15.65 -7.07 9.45
N LYS A 149 14.56 -6.38 9.86
CA LYS A 149 14.62 -5.11 10.59
C LYS A 149 15.38 -5.26 11.92
N SER A 150 15.11 -6.32 12.67
CA SER A 150 15.71 -6.55 14.00
C SER A 150 17.21 -6.85 13.93
N VAL A 151 17.65 -7.61 12.90
CA VAL A 151 19.06 -7.94 12.69
C VAL A 151 19.79 -6.89 11.80
N GLY A 152 19.05 -6.02 11.13
CA GLY A 152 19.57 -4.89 10.35
C GLY A 152 20.02 -5.22 8.94
N THR A 153 19.83 -6.45 8.45
CA THR A 153 20.24 -6.92 7.13
C THR A 153 19.41 -8.11 6.67
N TRP A 154 19.36 -8.33 5.36
CA TRP A 154 18.86 -9.58 4.78
C TRP A 154 19.90 -10.70 4.77
N ASP A 155 21.17 -10.35 4.81
CA ASP A 155 22.30 -11.30 4.87
C ASP A 155 22.54 -11.75 6.32
N HIS A 156 21.64 -12.58 6.82
CA HIS A 156 21.72 -13.19 8.16
C HIS A 156 21.34 -14.66 8.10
N GLU A 157 22.01 -15.50 8.89
CA GLU A 157 21.81 -16.96 8.87
C GLU A 157 20.35 -17.40 9.09
N LEU A 158 19.60 -16.68 9.93
CA LEU A 158 18.17 -16.95 10.21
C LEU A 158 17.25 -16.64 9.02
N LEU A 159 17.70 -15.86 8.05
CA LEU A 159 16.97 -15.49 6.84
C LEU A 159 17.38 -16.32 5.62
N GLY A 160 18.49 -17.05 5.73
CA GLY A 160 19.04 -17.88 4.65
C GLY A 160 18.04 -18.93 4.17
N GLY A 161 17.74 -18.92 2.87
CA GLY A 161 16.83 -19.88 2.23
C GLY A 161 15.35 -19.66 2.45
N VAL A 162 14.94 -18.62 3.18
CA VAL A 162 13.51 -18.29 3.44
C VAL A 162 13.09 -16.90 2.93
N HIS A 163 14.03 -15.95 2.82
CA HIS A 163 13.71 -14.62 2.30
C HIS A 163 13.54 -14.66 0.77
N PRO A 164 12.85 -13.66 0.15
CA PRO A 164 12.78 -13.51 -1.30
C PRO A 164 14.19 -13.52 -1.94
N ARG A 165 14.30 -13.95 -3.19
CA ARG A 165 15.60 -13.92 -3.93
C ARG A 165 16.12 -12.50 -4.06
N ASP A 166 15.21 -11.57 -4.40
CA ASP A 166 15.48 -10.15 -4.51
C ASP A 166 14.64 -9.42 -3.44
N PRO A 167 15.16 -9.36 -2.20
CA PRO A 167 14.38 -8.85 -1.09
C PRO A 167 14.19 -7.33 -1.18
N TYR A 168 13.07 -6.85 -0.66
CA TYR A 168 12.76 -5.43 -0.61
C TYR A 168 13.86 -4.64 0.11
N PRO A 169 14.18 -3.40 -0.33
CA PRO A 169 15.32 -2.64 0.20
C PRO A 169 15.30 -2.50 1.73
N ILE A 170 16.35 -2.97 2.38
CA ILE A 170 16.44 -3.05 3.85
C ILE A 170 16.23 -1.70 4.54
N GLU A 171 16.66 -0.60 3.92
CA GLU A 171 16.50 0.73 4.48
C GLU A 171 15.02 1.18 4.53
N LEU A 172 14.19 0.69 3.62
CA LEU A 172 12.75 0.90 3.65
C LEU A 172 12.07 -0.03 4.66
N VAL A 173 12.56 -1.26 4.79
CA VAL A 173 12.13 -2.20 5.84
C VAL A 173 12.35 -1.63 7.25
N LYS A 174 13.51 -1.00 7.50
CA LYS A 174 13.87 -0.44 8.80
C LYS A 174 12.95 0.67 9.30
N VAL A 175 12.33 1.43 8.39
CA VAL A 175 11.45 2.55 8.76
C VAL A 175 9.97 2.20 8.80
N ALA A 176 9.58 1.04 8.26
CA ALA A 176 8.21 0.57 8.30
C ALA A 176 7.80 0.09 9.70
N ASN A 177 6.51 0.22 10.01
CA ASN A 177 5.88 -0.24 11.25
C ASN A 177 4.65 -1.08 10.90
N TRP A 178 4.89 -2.34 10.55
CA TRP A 178 3.81 -3.26 10.17
C TRP A 178 2.84 -3.50 11.32
N ARG A 179 1.56 -3.43 10.99
CA ARG A 179 0.43 -3.72 11.87
C ARG A 179 -0.21 -5.04 11.47
N THR A 180 -0.81 -5.72 12.42
CA THR A 180 -1.63 -6.90 12.12
C THR A 180 -2.89 -6.50 11.36
N THR A 181 -3.49 -7.46 10.66
CA THR A 181 -4.80 -7.25 10.02
C THR A 181 -5.84 -6.84 11.04
N SER A 182 -5.84 -7.46 12.23
CA SER A 182 -6.74 -7.10 13.33
C SER A 182 -6.59 -5.65 13.77
N GLU A 183 -5.36 -5.17 13.97
CA GLU A 183 -5.09 -3.76 14.32
C GLU A 183 -5.62 -2.79 13.24
N LYS A 184 -5.43 -3.12 11.95
CA LYS A 184 -5.95 -2.32 10.83
C LYS A 184 -7.48 -2.33 10.79
N ILE A 185 -8.12 -3.46 11.05
CA ILE A 185 -9.57 -3.58 11.17
C ILE A 185 -10.11 -2.69 12.30
N ASP A 186 -9.47 -2.70 13.46
CA ASP A 186 -9.89 -1.88 14.61
C ASP A 186 -9.77 -0.38 14.29
N ILE A 187 -8.68 0.05 13.65
CA ILE A 187 -8.49 1.44 13.19
C ILE A 187 -9.63 1.87 12.24
N ILE A 188 -9.95 1.04 11.24
CA ILE A 188 -11.03 1.30 10.29
C ILE A 188 -12.39 1.38 10.99
N LYS A 189 -12.68 0.46 11.91
CA LYS A 189 -13.92 0.46 12.69
C LYS A 189 -14.04 1.65 13.64
N ASN A 190 -12.93 2.05 14.28
CA ASN A 190 -12.88 3.21 15.18
C ASN A 190 -13.16 4.52 14.42
N ALA A 191 -12.81 4.60 13.13
CA ALA A 191 -13.18 5.70 12.26
C ALA A 191 -14.60 5.61 11.69
N ASN A 192 -15.45 4.71 12.22
CA ASN A 192 -16.86 4.51 11.88
C ASN A 192 -17.15 3.87 10.49
N PHE A 193 -16.18 3.32 9.80
CA PHE A 193 -16.43 2.52 8.61
C PHE A 193 -17.17 1.22 8.92
N LYS A 194 -17.96 0.73 7.96
CA LYS A 194 -18.80 -0.47 8.04
C LYS A 194 -18.60 -1.37 6.81
N ASN A 195 -19.26 -2.52 6.82
CA ASN A 195 -19.33 -3.43 5.66
C ASN A 195 -17.94 -3.80 5.13
N LEU A 196 -17.09 -4.33 6.01
CA LEU A 196 -15.74 -4.72 5.66
C LEU A 196 -15.73 -5.91 4.70
N GLN A 197 -14.93 -5.79 3.65
CA GLN A 197 -14.64 -6.85 2.68
C GLN A 197 -13.12 -7.03 2.63
N PHE A 198 -12.67 -8.24 2.32
CA PHE A 198 -11.27 -8.60 2.33
C PHE A 198 -10.90 -9.37 1.07
N ALA A 199 -9.72 -9.09 0.55
CA ALA A 199 -9.06 -9.93 -0.43
C ALA A 199 -7.55 -9.93 -0.18
N GLN A 200 -6.87 -10.92 -0.73
CA GLN A 200 -5.46 -11.15 -0.49
C GLN A 200 -4.77 -11.70 -1.74
N THR A 201 -3.47 -11.54 -1.80
CA THR A 201 -2.58 -12.08 -2.83
C THR A 201 -1.22 -12.43 -2.24
N LEU A 202 -0.28 -12.88 -3.05
CA LEU A 202 1.04 -13.35 -2.61
C LEU A 202 0.88 -14.47 -1.58
N THR A 203 0.14 -15.51 -1.96
CA THR A 203 -0.19 -16.64 -1.07
C THR A 203 0.88 -17.72 -1.04
N LYS A 204 1.90 -17.60 -1.88
CA LYS A 204 3.04 -18.51 -1.94
C LYS A 204 4.13 -18.10 -0.98
N HIS A 205 4.97 -19.07 -0.62
CA HIS A 205 6.17 -18.79 0.18
C HIS A 205 6.99 -17.65 -0.47
N PRO A 206 7.50 -16.66 0.30
CA PRO A 206 8.20 -15.47 -0.22
C PRO A 206 9.35 -15.77 -1.19
N LEU A 207 10.07 -16.87 -1.01
CA LEU A 207 11.11 -17.30 -1.95
C LEU A 207 10.60 -17.51 -3.39
N TYR A 208 9.32 -17.77 -3.56
CA TYR A 208 8.69 -18.12 -4.84
C TYR A 208 7.64 -17.11 -5.30
N SER A 209 7.43 -16.02 -4.57
CA SER A 209 6.38 -15.03 -4.84
C SER A 209 6.49 -14.37 -6.21
N ASN A 210 7.73 -14.24 -6.75
CA ASN A 210 7.95 -13.65 -8.09
C ASN A 210 7.96 -14.68 -9.23
N GLN A 211 7.46 -15.91 -9.03
CA GLN A 211 7.42 -16.91 -10.11
C GLN A 211 6.24 -16.75 -11.06
N VAL A 212 5.10 -16.27 -10.55
CA VAL A 212 3.88 -16.07 -11.33
C VAL A 212 3.02 -15.01 -10.64
N ALA A 213 2.43 -14.11 -11.41
CA ALA A 213 1.45 -13.15 -10.89
C ALA A 213 0.18 -13.89 -10.45
N GLU A 214 -0.28 -13.61 -9.23
CA GLU A 214 -1.44 -14.23 -8.60
C GLU A 214 -2.69 -13.38 -8.80
N GLU A 215 -3.85 -14.04 -8.97
CA GLU A 215 -5.14 -13.38 -8.91
C GLU A 215 -5.55 -13.15 -7.44
N PRO A 216 -6.28 -12.07 -7.14
CA PRO A 216 -6.83 -11.85 -5.81
C PRO A 216 -7.79 -12.97 -5.42
N ILE A 217 -7.73 -13.39 -4.16
CA ILE A 217 -8.70 -14.31 -3.56
C ILE A 217 -9.35 -13.68 -2.34
N GLU A 218 -10.58 -14.05 -2.04
CA GLU A 218 -11.28 -13.58 -0.83
C GLU A 218 -10.56 -14.00 0.45
N GLY A 219 -10.69 -13.17 1.51
CA GLY A 219 -10.12 -13.46 2.82
C GLY A 219 -8.84 -12.69 3.12
N TYR A 220 -8.18 -13.04 4.23
CA TYR A 220 -6.96 -12.38 4.71
C TYR A 220 -6.08 -13.30 5.57
N ASP A 221 -6.24 -14.60 5.43
CA ASP A 221 -5.69 -15.61 6.33
C ASP A 221 -4.45 -16.33 5.80
N CYS A 222 -4.08 -16.09 4.54
CA CYS A 222 -2.93 -16.77 3.91
C CYS A 222 -2.07 -15.89 2.99
N GLY A 223 -2.53 -14.67 2.65
CA GLY A 223 -1.80 -13.77 1.76
C GLY A 223 -0.78 -12.90 2.49
N ASP A 224 0.32 -12.63 1.81
CA ASP A 224 1.34 -11.70 2.29
C ASP A 224 1.02 -10.23 1.94
N TYR A 225 0.02 -9.98 1.09
CA TYR A 225 -0.52 -8.67 0.78
C TYR A 225 -2.04 -8.71 0.88
N VAL A 226 -2.58 -7.92 1.79
CA VAL A 226 -4.00 -7.98 2.18
C VAL A 226 -4.68 -6.64 2.00
N ALA A 227 -5.83 -6.66 1.34
CA ALA A 227 -6.72 -5.52 1.18
C ALA A 227 -7.90 -5.58 2.14
N ILE A 228 -8.22 -4.46 2.75
CA ILE A 228 -9.42 -4.21 3.54
C ILE A 228 -10.20 -3.10 2.85
N CYS A 229 -11.39 -3.40 2.37
CA CYS A 229 -12.32 -2.41 1.83
C CYS A 229 -13.45 -2.19 2.84
N ALA A 230 -13.79 -0.94 3.14
CA ALA A 230 -14.87 -0.61 4.07
C ALA A 230 -15.61 0.65 3.62
N VAL A 231 -16.89 0.74 3.95
CA VAL A 231 -17.80 1.79 3.45
C VAL A 231 -18.11 2.82 4.54
N LYS A 232 -18.13 4.09 4.15
CA LYS A 232 -18.70 5.19 4.94
C LYS A 232 -20.22 5.18 4.80
N ASN A 233 -20.94 5.06 5.93
CA ASN A 233 -22.40 5.16 5.96
C ASN A 233 -22.88 6.61 5.96
#